data_19c9458e9c764806d0778a9ac9c7ccd7
#
_entry.id   19c9458e9c764806d0778a9ac9c7ccd7
#
_cell.length_a   1.000
_cell.length_b   1.000
_cell.length_c   1.000
_cell.angle_alpha   90.00
_cell.angle_beta   90.00
_cell.angle_gamma   90.00
#
_symmetry.space_group_name_H-M   'P 1'
#
loop_
_entity.id
_entity.type
_entity.pdbx_description
1 polymer ?
#
loop_
_entity_poly.entity_id
_entity_poly.type
_entity_poly.pdbx_seq_one_letter_code
_entity_poly.pdbx_strand_id
1 'polypeptide(L)'
;MRLIVVGVFLFCVSLSAQVGGSNTYQFLDLLPSPRHMSLGTWVPTLSNASIHSSLANPAQVSDSIRGQIVFNYQPYFAGVNRGTAAVAIALNEAHTILVDTRFVHYGTFEERDIFAEKIGEFSGNEVALGVAYAYTIDSKKLQVGARLNLISSTLADYQSIGWTADLGLYHESQSSRYRYALVARNIGSQFTTFDNVKESTPFSLSLGISNELEYLPLRWHLSLDYLHRWDLAYVNTNQQQTDFEGELIDDSPTFMDEIVRHLVFGAELFQDRPFSIQVGYNFLRSAELSISEIRSFSGLSFGFGVNLRKFKFNYSHARFSAAGNTNFLGLTFVP
;
A
#
# COMPACT_ATOMS: atom_id res chain seq x y z
N MET A 1 42.50 -26.48 -12.51
CA MET A 1 42.06 -25.40 -13.39
C MET A 1 40.55 -25.59 -13.63
N ARG A 2 39.74 -25.01 -12.77
CA ARG A 2 38.27 -25.14 -12.86
C ARG A 2 37.70 -23.84 -13.44
N LEU A 3 37.12 -23.92 -14.63
CA LEU A 3 36.40 -22.83 -15.26
C LEU A 3 35.06 -22.62 -14.50
N ILE A 4 34.87 -21.44 -13.96
CA ILE A 4 33.58 -20.97 -13.44
C ILE A 4 32.88 -20.30 -14.64
N VAL A 5 31.83 -20.94 -15.13
CA VAL A 5 30.90 -20.36 -16.12
C VAL A 5 29.94 -19.46 -15.36
N VAL A 6 30.12 -18.16 -15.45
CA VAL A 6 29.16 -17.16 -14.97
C VAL A 6 28.12 -17.00 -16.07
N GLY A 7 26.96 -17.57 -15.85
CA GLY A 7 25.80 -17.37 -16.71
C GLY A 7 25.21 -15.98 -16.49
N VAL A 8 25.44 -15.07 -17.42
CA VAL A 8 24.75 -13.78 -17.47
C VAL A 8 23.31 -14.03 -17.93
N PHE A 9 22.35 -13.91 -17.02
CA PHE A 9 20.94 -13.89 -17.34
C PHE A 9 20.61 -12.52 -17.95
N LEU A 10 20.53 -12.45 -19.27
CA LEU A 10 19.97 -11.31 -20.00
C LEU A 10 18.46 -11.29 -19.76
N PHE A 11 18.01 -10.45 -18.84
CA PHE A 11 16.60 -10.10 -18.68
C PHE A 11 16.22 -9.18 -19.84
N CYS A 12 15.49 -9.69 -20.80
CA CYS A 12 14.80 -8.85 -21.80
C CYS A 12 13.67 -8.10 -21.10
N VAL A 13 13.90 -6.85 -20.74
CA VAL A 13 12.87 -5.95 -20.23
C VAL A 13 12.06 -5.46 -21.42
N SER A 14 10.83 -5.92 -21.54
CA SER A 14 9.86 -5.36 -22.47
C SER A 14 9.45 -3.98 -21.95
N LEU A 15 9.79 -2.91 -22.67
CA LEU A 15 9.40 -1.54 -22.36
C LEU A 15 7.89 -1.39 -22.65
N SER A 16 7.08 -1.40 -21.59
CA SER A 16 5.65 -1.06 -21.66
C SER A 16 5.49 0.38 -21.17
N ALA A 17 5.26 1.30 -22.10
CA ALA A 17 5.22 2.75 -21.85
C ALA A 17 3.83 3.29 -21.42
N GLN A 18 3.02 2.52 -20.68
CA GLN A 18 1.75 3.02 -20.14
C GLN A 18 1.62 2.70 -18.65
N VAL A 19 1.54 3.74 -17.82
CA VAL A 19 1.50 3.64 -16.35
C VAL A 19 0.08 3.51 -15.80
N GLY A 20 -0.94 3.80 -16.58
CA GLY A 20 -2.35 3.70 -16.20
C GLY A 20 -3.08 2.58 -16.94
N GLY A 21 -3.84 1.74 -16.22
CA GLY A 21 -4.66 0.69 -16.82
C GLY A 21 -3.91 -0.59 -17.25
N SER A 22 -2.66 -0.77 -16.82
CA SER A 22 -1.86 -1.95 -17.17
C SER A 22 -2.17 -3.20 -16.34
N ASN A 23 -2.83 -3.06 -15.21
CA ASN A 23 -3.08 -4.13 -14.26
C ASN A 23 -4.55 -4.20 -13.87
N THR A 24 -5.05 -5.40 -13.67
CA THR A 24 -6.35 -5.64 -13.05
C THR A 24 -6.27 -5.51 -11.51
N TYR A 25 -7.40 -5.42 -10.82
CA TYR A 25 -7.49 -5.38 -9.35
C TYR A 25 -6.66 -4.28 -8.67
N GLN A 26 -6.60 -3.11 -9.25
CA GLN A 26 -5.84 -1.96 -8.75
C GLN A 26 -6.20 -1.56 -7.30
N PHE A 27 -7.40 -1.93 -6.84
CA PHE A 27 -7.82 -1.68 -5.46
C PHE A 27 -6.95 -2.37 -4.41
N LEU A 28 -6.20 -3.41 -4.78
CA LEU A 28 -5.26 -4.10 -3.89
C LEU A 28 -4.06 -3.22 -3.49
N ASP A 29 -3.72 -2.21 -4.28
CA ASP A 29 -2.66 -1.24 -3.97
C ASP A 29 -3.11 -0.13 -3.03
N LEU A 30 -4.41 -0.01 -2.77
CA LEU A 30 -4.92 0.98 -1.83
C LEU A 30 -4.51 0.65 -0.39
N LEU A 31 -4.02 1.67 0.33
CA LEU A 31 -3.51 1.51 1.70
C LEU A 31 -4.55 0.89 2.64
N PRO A 32 -4.17 -0.13 3.45
CA PRO A 32 -5.17 -0.94 4.16
C PRO A 32 -5.69 -0.31 5.44
N SER A 33 -5.08 0.74 5.95
CA SER A 33 -5.50 1.36 7.20
C SER A 33 -5.11 2.83 7.33
N PRO A 34 -5.76 3.58 8.24
CA PRO A 34 -5.41 4.97 8.52
C PRO A 34 -3.95 5.15 8.93
N ARG A 35 -3.40 4.21 9.71
CA ARG A 35 -2.02 4.29 10.17
C ARG A 35 -1.01 4.22 9.02
N HIS A 36 -1.26 3.40 8.01
CA HIS A 36 -0.44 3.36 6.79
C HIS A 36 -0.57 4.66 5.99
N MET A 37 -1.81 5.17 5.86
CA MET A 37 -2.06 6.40 5.14
C MET A 37 -1.37 7.60 5.80
N SER A 38 -1.41 7.70 7.14
CA SER A 38 -0.74 8.78 7.86
C SER A 38 0.79 8.75 7.75
N LEU A 39 1.37 7.58 7.54
CA LEU A 39 2.81 7.37 7.32
C LEU A 39 3.22 7.41 5.84
N GLY A 40 2.28 7.61 4.94
CA GLY A 40 2.51 7.87 3.52
C GLY A 40 2.55 6.64 2.62
N THR A 41 2.66 5.42 3.17
CA THR A 41 2.75 4.17 2.40
C THR A 41 2.35 2.94 3.24
N TRP A 42 2.52 1.76 2.68
CA TRP A 42 2.27 0.45 3.29
C TRP A 42 3.15 0.13 4.52
N VAL A 43 4.19 0.87 4.80
CA VAL A 43 5.16 0.74 5.91
C VAL A 43 5.33 -0.72 6.39
N PRO A 44 6.21 -1.50 5.76
CA PRO A 44 6.33 -2.94 6.03
C PRO A 44 6.96 -3.24 7.41
N THR A 45 7.47 -2.23 8.10
CA THR A 45 8.15 -2.32 9.41
C THR A 45 7.33 -1.78 10.58
N LEU A 46 6.00 -1.65 10.46
CA LEU A 46 5.17 -1.27 11.61
C LEU A 46 5.36 -2.24 12.79
N SER A 47 5.05 -1.80 14.02
CA SER A 47 5.24 -2.61 15.22
C SER A 47 4.31 -3.82 15.27
N ASN A 48 4.83 -4.97 15.73
CA ASN A 48 4.14 -6.25 15.87
C ASN A 48 2.94 -6.28 16.84
N ALA A 49 2.77 -5.25 17.67
CA ALA A 49 1.65 -5.20 18.62
C ALA A 49 0.33 -4.71 17.98
N SER A 50 0.26 -4.59 16.67
CA SER A 50 -0.89 -4.03 15.97
C SER A 50 -1.35 -4.89 14.80
N ILE A 51 -2.63 -5.19 14.74
CA ILE A 51 -3.24 -5.87 13.58
C ILE A 51 -3.01 -5.10 12.28
N HIS A 52 -2.83 -3.76 12.33
CA HIS A 52 -2.50 -2.96 11.15
C HIS A 52 -1.17 -3.37 10.51
N SER A 53 -0.15 -3.73 11.30
CA SER A 53 1.14 -4.16 10.75
C SER A 53 1.01 -5.45 9.91
N SER A 54 0.19 -6.38 10.37
CA SER A 54 -0.06 -7.64 9.67
C SER A 54 -0.85 -7.47 8.37
N LEU A 55 -1.61 -6.37 8.22
CA LEU A 55 -2.28 -6.03 6.96
C LEU A 55 -1.29 -5.64 5.87
N ALA A 56 -0.15 -5.04 6.22
CA ALA A 56 0.88 -4.63 5.27
C ALA A 56 1.95 -5.70 5.02
N ASN A 57 2.31 -6.45 6.08
CA ASN A 57 3.34 -7.47 6.02
C ASN A 57 2.85 -8.75 6.71
N PRO A 58 2.55 -9.82 5.96
CA PRO A 58 2.07 -11.06 6.55
C PRO A 58 3.05 -11.70 7.54
N ALA A 59 4.36 -11.40 7.46
CA ALA A 59 5.34 -11.86 8.44
C ALA A 59 5.11 -11.32 9.86
N GLN A 60 4.28 -10.29 10.02
CA GLN A 60 3.97 -9.69 11.32
C GLN A 60 2.69 -10.26 11.99
N VAL A 61 2.11 -11.31 11.43
CA VAL A 61 1.08 -12.09 12.14
C VAL A 61 1.74 -12.81 13.30
N SER A 62 1.30 -12.52 14.53
CA SER A 62 1.89 -13.07 15.74
C SER A 62 0.86 -13.11 16.87
N ASP A 63 1.21 -13.78 17.97
CA ASP A 63 0.33 -13.87 19.14
C ASP A 63 0.02 -12.52 19.79
N SER A 64 0.84 -11.50 19.57
CA SER A 64 0.61 -10.15 20.11
C SER A 64 -0.65 -9.47 19.56
N ILE A 65 -1.18 -9.94 18.42
CA ILE A 65 -2.44 -9.44 17.84
C ILE A 65 -3.63 -10.36 18.08
N ARG A 66 -3.45 -11.44 18.84
CA ARG A 66 -4.50 -12.45 19.11
C ARG A 66 -5.80 -11.81 19.59
N GLY A 67 -6.90 -12.16 18.96
CA GLY A 67 -8.23 -11.68 19.30
C GLY A 67 -8.52 -10.23 18.90
N GLN A 68 -7.56 -9.51 18.34
CA GLN A 68 -7.83 -8.17 17.83
C GLN A 68 -8.76 -8.23 16.61
N ILE A 69 -9.68 -7.27 16.56
CA ILE A 69 -10.59 -7.07 15.43
C ILE A 69 -10.43 -5.62 14.98
N VAL A 70 -10.29 -5.39 13.69
CA VAL A 70 -10.20 -4.05 13.12
C VAL A 70 -11.23 -3.84 12.03
N PHE A 71 -11.76 -2.64 11.98
CA PHE A 71 -12.57 -2.13 10.89
C PHE A 71 -12.04 -0.75 10.49
N ASN A 72 -11.71 -0.59 9.21
CA ASN A 72 -11.25 0.66 8.62
C ASN A 72 -12.20 1.07 7.51
N TYR A 73 -12.56 2.36 7.46
CA TYR A 73 -13.49 2.89 6.47
C TYR A 73 -13.03 4.24 5.95
N GLN A 74 -13.03 4.38 4.64
CA GLN A 74 -12.64 5.60 3.93
C GLN A 74 -13.71 5.99 2.91
N PRO A 75 -14.45 7.06 3.16
CA PRO A 75 -15.16 7.74 2.08
C PRO A 75 -14.13 8.38 1.15
N TYR A 76 -14.21 8.04 -0.11
CA TYR A 76 -13.31 8.50 -1.16
C TYR A 76 -14.02 9.50 -2.07
N PHE A 77 -13.42 9.84 -3.22
CA PHE A 77 -14.02 10.82 -4.14
C PHE A 77 -15.21 10.24 -4.89
N ALA A 78 -16.09 11.11 -5.40
CA ALA A 78 -17.20 10.77 -6.31
C ALA A 78 -18.12 9.63 -5.83
N GLY A 79 -18.36 9.53 -4.52
CA GLY A 79 -19.23 8.47 -3.97
C GLY A 79 -18.57 7.11 -3.81
N VAL A 80 -17.29 6.98 -4.15
CA VAL A 80 -16.51 5.76 -3.89
C VAL A 80 -16.30 5.58 -2.39
N ASN A 81 -16.53 4.37 -1.91
CA ASN A 81 -16.32 3.99 -0.53
C ASN A 81 -15.45 2.74 -0.47
N ARG A 82 -14.49 2.72 0.43
CA ARG A 82 -13.63 1.56 0.61
C ARG A 82 -13.34 1.27 2.07
N GLY A 83 -12.93 0.05 2.35
CA GLY A 83 -12.58 -0.32 3.70
C GLY A 83 -11.83 -1.64 3.78
N THR A 84 -11.46 -1.95 5.01
CA THR A 84 -10.78 -3.19 5.38
C THR A 84 -11.33 -3.65 6.71
N ALA A 85 -11.66 -4.92 6.83
CA ALA A 85 -11.94 -5.55 8.11
C ALA A 85 -10.99 -6.73 8.31
N ALA A 86 -10.54 -6.95 9.54
CA ALA A 86 -9.68 -8.08 9.83
C ALA A 86 -9.87 -8.57 11.26
N VAL A 87 -9.61 -9.88 11.46
CA VAL A 87 -9.62 -10.53 12.75
C VAL A 87 -8.40 -11.45 12.88
N ALA A 88 -7.72 -11.39 14.02
CA ALA A 88 -6.63 -12.29 14.35
C ALA A 88 -7.16 -13.44 15.22
N ILE A 89 -7.13 -14.64 14.66
CA ILE A 89 -7.70 -15.85 15.25
C ILE A 89 -6.57 -16.74 15.76
N ALA A 90 -6.61 -17.10 17.04
CA ALA A 90 -5.71 -18.11 17.59
C ALA A 90 -6.13 -19.50 17.11
N LEU A 91 -5.22 -20.24 16.47
CA LEU A 91 -5.41 -21.66 16.16
C LEU A 91 -5.07 -22.52 17.37
N ASN A 92 -4.06 -22.14 18.12
CA ASN A 92 -3.63 -22.74 19.39
C ASN A 92 -2.78 -21.73 20.18
N GLU A 93 -2.09 -22.18 21.23
CA GLU A 93 -1.26 -21.29 22.06
C GLU A 93 -0.08 -20.64 21.32
N ALA A 94 0.43 -21.29 20.26
CA ALA A 94 1.62 -20.85 19.51
C ALA A 94 1.33 -20.27 18.12
N HIS A 95 0.11 -20.42 17.61
CA HIS A 95 -0.20 -20.08 16.22
C HIS A 95 -1.43 -19.19 16.09
N THR A 96 -1.25 -18.08 15.45
CA THR A 96 -2.30 -17.11 15.12
C THR A 96 -2.38 -16.96 13.60
N ILE A 97 -3.58 -16.88 13.06
CA ILE A 97 -3.85 -16.51 11.67
C ILE A 97 -4.55 -15.16 11.64
N LEU A 98 -4.36 -14.45 10.56
CA LEU A 98 -5.12 -13.25 10.24
C LEU A 98 -6.10 -13.58 9.12
N VAL A 99 -7.37 -13.28 9.33
CA VAL A 99 -8.39 -13.30 8.26
C VAL A 99 -8.78 -11.85 7.99
N ASP A 100 -8.72 -11.43 6.75
CA ASP A 100 -9.04 -10.06 6.37
C ASP A 100 -9.89 -9.97 5.11
N THR A 101 -10.60 -8.86 4.97
CA THR A 101 -11.29 -8.49 3.74
C THR A 101 -10.98 -7.04 3.41
N ARG A 102 -10.80 -6.76 2.13
CA ARG A 102 -10.71 -5.42 1.54
C ARG A 102 -11.84 -5.26 0.55
N PHE A 103 -12.49 -4.14 0.58
CA PHE A 103 -13.60 -3.86 -0.34
C PHE A 103 -13.51 -2.44 -0.89
N VAL A 104 -14.00 -2.29 -2.12
CA VAL A 104 -14.27 -1.00 -2.76
C VAL A 104 -15.65 -1.07 -3.39
N HIS A 105 -16.45 -0.05 -3.12
CA HIS A 105 -17.71 0.21 -3.79
C HIS A 105 -17.59 1.54 -4.52
N TYR A 106 -17.74 1.51 -5.83
CA TYR A 106 -17.51 2.68 -6.70
C TYR A 106 -18.70 3.65 -6.77
N GLY A 107 -19.78 3.37 -6.08
CA GLY A 107 -21.01 4.15 -6.18
C GLY A 107 -21.85 3.74 -7.37
N THR A 108 -22.80 4.58 -7.73
CA THR A 108 -23.71 4.39 -8.87
C THR A 108 -23.40 5.42 -9.93
N PHE A 109 -23.27 4.97 -11.16
CA PHE A 109 -23.01 5.78 -12.34
C PHE A 109 -24.26 5.78 -13.23
N GLU A 110 -24.56 6.93 -13.83
CA GLU A 110 -25.63 7.01 -14.82
C GLU A 110 -25.11 6.52 -16.18
N GLU A 111 -25.82 5.57 -16.74
CA GLU A 111 -25.62 5.16 -18.11
C GLU A 111 -26.38 6.13 -19.03
N ARG A 112 -25.68 6.70 -20.02
CA ARG A 112 -26.24 7.67 -20.94
C ARG A 112 -26.03 7.24 -22.38
N ASP A 113 -27.01 7.51 -23.23
CA ASP A 113 -26.89 7.29 -24.67
C ASP A 113 -26.04 8.36 -25.37
N ILE A 114 -25.90 8.26 -26.69
CA ILE A 114 -25.13 9.21 -27.53
C ILE A 114 -25.72 10.65 -27.52
N PHE A 115 -26.97 10.79 -27.08
CA PHE A 115 -27.66 12.09 -26.93
C PHE A 115 -27.59 12.63 -25.50
N ALA A 116 -26.81 11.97 -24.61
CA ALA A 116 -26.69 12.27 -23.18
C ALA A 116 -27.99 12.06 -22.38
N GLU A 117 -28.97 11.32 -22.92
CA GLU A 117 -30.17 10.91 -22.18
C GLU A 117 -29.82 9.74 -21.26
N LYS A 118 -30.36 9.76 -20.03
CA LYS A 118 -30.17 8.68 -19.07
C LYS A 118 -30.96 7.45 -19.51
N ILE A 119 -30.27 6.35 -19.79
CA ILE A 119 -30.86 5.07 -20.20
C ILE A 119 -30.78 3.99 -19.12
N GLY A 120 -29.93 4.16 -18.11
CA GLY A 120 -29.76 3.19 -17.04
C GLY A 120 -28.85 3.69 -15.91
N GLU A 121 -28.49 2.76 -15.02
CA GLU A 121 -27.49 2.95 -13.98
C GLU A 121 -26.65 1.68 -13.86
N PHE A 122 -25.37 1.85 -13.56
CA PHE A 122 -24.47 0.76 -13.25
C PHE A 122 -23.61 1.05 -12.02
N SER A 123 -23.05 0.02 -11.42
CA SER A 123 -22.17 0.14 -10.26
C SER A 123 -20.94 -0.75 -10.40
N GLY A 124 -19.95 -0.53 -9.55
CA GLY A 124 -18.77 -1.38 -9.46
C GLY A 124 -18.50 -1.78 -8.01
N ASN A 125 -18.10 -3.03 -7.81
CA ASN A 125 -17.75 -3.57 -6.51
C ASN A 125 -16.54 -4.49 -6.65
N GLU A 126 -15.56 -4.33 -5.77
CA GLU A 126 -14.40 -5.20 -5.69
C GLU A 126 -14.22 -5.66 -4.25
N VAL A 127 -13.94 -6.95 -4.07
CA VAL A 127 -13.72 -7.57 -2.76
C VAL A 127 -12.55 -8.51 -2.86
N ALA A 128 -11.65 -8.46 -1.87
CA ALA A 128 -10.61 -9.47 -1.65
C ALA A 128 -10.77 -10.06 -0.25
N LEU A 129 -10.77 -11.38 -0.15
CA LEU A 129 -10.74 -12.14 1.10
C LEU A 129 -9.36 -12.73 1.28
N GLY A 130 -8.68 -12.41 2.38
CA GLY A 130 -7.32 -12.80 2.67
C GLY A 130 -7.20 -13.68 3.90
N VAL A 131 -6.26 -14.64 3.86
CA VAL A 131 -5.82 -15.40 5.03
C VAL A 131 -4.30 -15.33 5.08
N ALA A 132 -3.75 -14.88 6.22
CA ALA A 132 -2.33 -14.78 6.43
C ALA A 132 -1.85 -15.56 7.64
N TYR A 133 -0.63 -16.10 7.51
CA TYR A 133 0.06 -16.82 8.58
C TYR A 133 1.54 -16.44 8.55
N ALA A 134 2.16 -16.40 9.74
CA ALA A 134 3.60 -16.21 9.88
C ALA A 134 4.23 -17.27 10.79
N TYR A 135 5.50 -17.52 10.51
CA TYR A 135 6.35 -18.38 11.31
C TYR A 135 7.59 -17.59 11.79
N THR A 136 7.87 -17.69 13.09
CA THR A 136 9.04 -17.05 13.71
C THR A 136 10.18 -18.06 13.82
N ILE A 137 11.34 -17.67 13.29
CA ILE A 137 12.59 -18.42 13.44
C ILE A 137 13.30 -17.90 14.68
N ASP A 138 13.09 -18.58 15.82
CA ASP A 138 13.45 -18.13 17.16
C ASP A 138 14.93 -17.72 17.34
N SER A 139 15.85 -18.43 16.70
CA SER A 139 17.29 -18.17 16.85
C SER A 139 17.74 -16.83 16.27
N LYS A 140 16.94 -16.17 15.42
CA LYS A 140 17.34 -14.99 14.65
C LYS A 140 16.37 -13.81 14.75
N LYS A 141 15.29 -13.88 15.52
CA LYS A 141 14.20 -12.89 15.52
C LYS A 141 13.72 -12.56 14.09
N LEU A 142 13.79 -13.55 13.21
CA LEU A 142 13.36 -13.47 11.83
C LEU A 142 11.98 -14.09 11.71
N GLN A 143 11.05 -13.35 11.13
CA GLN A 143 9.70 -13.81 10.84
C GLN A 143 9.53 -13.91 9.33
N VAL A 144 8.90 -14.98 8.88
CA VAL A 144 8.50 -15.19 7.50
C VAL A 144 6.99 -15.39 7.47
N GLY A 145 6.32 -14.81 6.49
CA GLY A 145 4.88 -14.89 6.42
C GLY A 145 4.37 -14.93 4.99
N ALA A 146 3.20 -15.50 4.83
CA ALA A 146 2.48 -15.56 3.57
C ALA A 146 1.01 -15.21 3.80
N ARG A 147 0.40 -14.57 2.80
CA ARG A 147 -1.04 -14.32 2.69
C ARG A 147 -1.52 -14.82 1.34
N LEU A 148 -2.70 -15.45 1.33
CA LEU A 148 -3.44 -15.76 0.12
C LEU A 148 -4.72 -14.94 0.09
N ASN A 149 -4.99 -14.32 -1.05
CA ASN A 149 -6.20 -13.54 -1.29
C ASN A 149 -7.00 -14.17 -2.42
N LEU A 150 -8.31 -14.29 -2.23
CA LEU A 150 -9.30 -14.58 -3.27
C LEU A 150 -10.01 -13.28 -3.61
N ILE A 151 -10.12 -12.97 -4.90
CA ILE A 151 -10.60 -11.67 -5.40
C ILE A 151 -11.83 -11.90 -6.25
N SER A 152 -12.84 -11.08 -6.03
CA SER A 152 -14.02 -10.93 -6.89
C SER A 152 -14.17 -9.47 -7.26
N SER A 153 -14.22 -9.18 -8.54
CA SER A 153 -14.44 -7.83 -9.09
C SER A 153 -15.61 -7.87 -10.06
N THR A 154 -16.55 -6.94 -9.87
CA THR A 154 -17.70 -6.71 -10.75
C THR A 154 -17.73 -5.24 -11.11
N LEU A 155 -17.61 -4.93 -12.39
CA LEU A 155 -17.62 -3.57 -12.93
C LEU A 155 -18.67 -3.50 -14.04
N ALA A 156 -19.78 -2.86 -13.76
CA ALA A 156 -20.99 -2.92 -14.60
C ALA A 156 -21.39 -4.38 -14.87
N ASP A 157 -21.43 -4.81 -16.13
CA ASP A 157 -21.79 -6.18 -16.56
C ASP A 157 -20.60 -7.14 -16.59
N TYR A 158 -19.38 -6.64 -16.32
CA TYR A 158 -18.16 -7.44 -16.37
C TYR A 158 -17.80 -8.01 -15.02
N GLN A 159 -17.42 -9.28 -14.99
CA GLN A 159 -16.97 -9.97 -13.78
C GLN A 159 -15.62 -10.62 -13.98
N SER A 160 -14.81 -10.56 -12.95
CA SER A 160 -13.51 -11.25 -12.90
C SER A 160 -13.28 -11.84 -11.52
N ILE A 161 -12.74 -13.04 -11.48
CA ILE A 161 -12.30 -13.73 -10.26
C ILE A 161 -10.83 -14.02 -10.40
N GLY A 162 -10.08 -13.80 -9.32
CA GLY A 162 -8.65 -14.04 -9.32
C GLY A 162 -8.13 -14.37 -7.93
N TRP A 163 -6.83 -14.58 -7.87
CA TRP A 163 -6.10 -14.82 -6.63
C TRP A 163 -4.79 -14.06 -6.62
N THR A 164 -4.32 -13.71 -5.43
CA THR A 164 -2.97 -13.20 -5.22
C THR A 164 -2.36 -13.79 -3.96
N ALA A 165 -1.02 -13.82 -3.92
CA ALA A 165 -0.24 -14.15 -2.74
C ALA A 165 0.67 -12.97 -2.37
N ASP A 166 0.80 -12.72 -1.08
CA ASP A 166 1.77 -11.78 -0.52
C ASP A 166 2.79 -12.58 0.30
N LEU A 167 4.06 -12.26 0.15
CA LEU A 167 5.16 -12.87 0.91
C LEU A 167 5.88 -11.78 1.71
N GLY A 168 6.14 -12.05 2.97
CA GLY A 168 6.77 -11.11 3.87
C GLY A 168 7.95 -11.70 4.61
N LEU A 169 8.96 -10.85 4.82
CA LEU A 169 10.06 -11.05 5.75
C LEU A 169 10.06 -9.89 6.74
N TYR A 170 10.34 -10.19 7.99
CA TYR A 170 10.49 -9.20 9.04
C TYR A 170 11.59 -9.62 10.00
N HIS A 171 12.47 -8.71 10.31
CA HIS A 171 13.56 -8.93 11.25
C HIS A 171 13.64 -7.78 12.25
N GLU A 172 13.69 -8.12 13.52
CA GLU A 172 13.95 -7.19 14.60
C GLU A 172 15.38 -7.38 15.13
N SER A 173 16.14 -6.28 15.21
CA SER A 173 17.53 -6.33 15.73
C SER A 173 17.55 -6.80 17.19
N GLN A 174 18.69 -7.26 17.68
CA GLN A 174 18.84 -7.72 19.07
C GLN A 174 18.50 -6.64 20.09
N SER A 175 18.79 -5.37 19.77
CA SER A 175 18.41 -4.22 20.61
C SER A 175 16.92 -3.87 20.55
N SER A 176 16.14 -4.55 19.68
CA SER A 176 14.71 -4.27 19.39
C SER A 176 14.43 -2.83 18.91
N ARG A 177 15.46 -2.08 18.52
CA ARG A 177 15.32 -0.70 18.04
C ARG A 177 15.21 -0.60 16.53
N TYR A 178 16.02 -1.39 15.80
CA TYR A 178 15.97 -1.43 14.34
C TYR A 178 15.11 -2.58 13.87
N ARG A 179 14.27 -2.30 12.89
CA ARG A 179 13.39 -3.27 12.24
C ARG A 179 13.58 -3.18 10.74
N TYR A 180 13.68 -4.32 10.10
CA TYR A 180 13.88 -4.47 8.67
C TYR A 180 12.76 -5.35 8.13
N ALA A 181 12.27 -5.02 6.96
CA ALA A 181 11.23 -5.82 6.31
C ALA A 181 11.37 -5.78 4.79
N LEU A 182 11.04 -6.90 4.16
CA LEU A 182 10.89 -7.04 2.72
C LEU A 182 9.54 -7.67 2.46
N VAL A 183 8.75 -7.08 1.57
CA VAL A 183 7.41 -7.58 1.21
C VAL A 183 7.23 -7.57 -0.29
N ALA A 184 6.85 -8.73 -0.83
CA ALA A 184 6.36 -8.88 -2.19
C ALA A 184 4.84 -9.08 -2.12
N ARG A 185 4.06 -8.18 -2.75
CA ARG A 185 2.60 -8.20 -2.71
C ARG A 185 2.01 -8.49 -4.08
N ASN A 186 0.80 -9.04 -4.05
CA ASN A 186 -0.07 -9.22 -5.21
C ASN A 186 0.55 -10.10 -6.32
N ILE A 187 1.31 -11.13 -5.95
CA ILE A 187 1.79 -12.17 -6.87
C ILE A 187 0.61 -13.05 -7.23
N GLY A 188 0.08 -12.97 -8.46
CA GLY A 188 -1.12 -13.74 -8.77
C GLY A 188 -1.59 -13.66 -10.19
N SER A 189 -2.84 -14.04 -10.41
CA SER A 189 -3.44 -14.13 -11.74
C SER A 189 -4.97 -14.14 -11.65
N GLN A 190 -5.61 -13.79 -12.75
CA GLN A 190 -7.04 -14.00 -12.96
C GLN A 190 -7.35 -15.49 -13.23
N PHE A 191 -8.45 -16.00 -12.67
CA PHE A 191 -9.11 -17.24 -13.09
C PHE A 191 -10.07 -16.97 -14.24
N THR A 192 -10.89 -15.89 -14.09
CA THR A 192 -11.78 -15.38 -15.13
C THR A 192 -11.42 -13.93 -15.44
N THR A 193 -11.43 -13.56 -16.70
CA THR A 193 -11.12 -12.21 -17.18
C THR A 193 -12.39 -11.41 -17.41
N PHE A 194 -12.30 -10.08 -17.45
CA PHE A 194 -13.45 -9.23 -17.73
C PHE A 194 -13.96 -9.39 -19.18
N ASP A 195 -13.06 -9.37 -20.16
CA ASP A 195 -13.39 -9.44 -21.60
C ASP A 195 -12.36 -10.28 -22.35
N ASN A 196 -12.19 -11.55 -21.95
CA ASN A 196 -11.28 -12.52 -22.58
C ASN A 196 -9.82 -12.06 -22.69
N VAL A 197 -9.44 -10.92 -22.13
CA VAL A 197 -8.07 -10.40 -22.10
C VAL A 197 -7.50 -10.64 -20.71
N LYS A 198 -6.39 -11.38 -20.63
CA LYS A 198 -5.70 -11.63 -19.37
C LYS A 198 -4.79 -10.44 -19.05
N GLU A 199 -5.04 -9.85 -17.87
CA GLU A 199 -4.26 -8.75 -17.35
C GLU A 199 -3.39 -9.20 -16.17
N SER A 200 -2.29 -8.51 -15.91
CA SER A 200 -1.44 -8.74 -14.76
C SER A 200 -2.05 -8.19 -13.48
N THR A 201 -1.72 -8.78 -12.34
CA THR A 201 -2.03 -8.23 -11.02
C THR A 201 -1.07 -7.08 -10.67
N PRO A 202 -1.42 -6.16 -9.75
CA PRO A 202 -0.58 -5.02 -9.38
C PRO A 202 0.56 -5.47 -8.44
N PHE A 203 1.51 -6.23 -9.00
CA PHE A 203 2.68 -6.70 -8.24
C PHE A 203 3.46 -5.53 -7.66
N SER A 204 3.89 -5.65 -6.42
CA SER A 204 4.70 -4.65 -5.74
C SER A 204 5.75 -5.29 -4.84
N LEU A 205 6.97 -4.77 -4.90
CA LEU A 205 8.09 -5.15 -4.02
C LEU A 205 8.50 -3.92 -3.21
N SER A 206 8.51 -4.06 -1.88
CA SER A 206 8.84 -2.97 -0.96
C SER A 206 9.85 -3.43 0.09
N LEU A 207 10.80 -2.56 0.40
CA LEU A 207 11.76 -2.70 1.49
C LEU A 207 11.49 -1.62 2.53
N GLY A 208 11.62 -1.95 3.81
CA GLY A 208 11.48 -0.99 4.88
C GLY A 208 12.53 -1.12 5.96
N ILE A 209 12.89 0.02 6.54
CA ILE A 209 13.66 0.10 7.77
C ILE A 209 12.96 1.06 8.72
N SER A 210 12.95 0.74 9.99
CA SER A 210 12.50 1.67 11.05
C SER A 210 13.39 1.59 12.26
N ASN A 211 13.40 2.69 12.99
CA ASN A 211 14.15 2.77 14.24
C ASN A 211 13.33 3.55 15.28
N GLU A 212 13.40 3.09 16.52
CA GLU A 212 12.84 3.74 17.68
C GLU A 212 13.96 4.40 18.48
N LEU A 213 13.83 5.71 18.70
CA LEU A 213 14.85 6.47 19.42
C LEU A 213 14.78 6.17 20.93
N GLU A 214 15.94 6.05 21.56
CA GLU A 214 16.05 5.66 22.96
C GLU A 214 15.49 6.70 23.93
N TYR A 215 15.77 7.97 23.65
CA TYR A 215 15.48 9.08 24.56
C TYR A 215 14.29 9.94 24.15
N LEU A 216 13.74 9.68 22.98
CA LEU A 216 12.57 10.38 22.44
C LEU A 216 11.48 9.37 22.09
N PRO A 217 10.23 9.63 22.41
CA PRO A 217 9.11 8.77 22.03
C PRO A 217 8.79 8.93 20.53
N LEU A 218 9.81 8.79 19.71
CA LEU A 218 9.80 8.95 18.25
C LEU A 218 10.28 7.67 17.59
N ARG A 219 9.48 7.17 16.67
CA ARG A 219 9.84 6.13 15.71
C ARG A 219 9.80 6.71 14.30
N TRP A 220 10.88 6.52 13.56
CA TRP A 220 10.90 6.87 12.15
C TRP A 220 10.88 5.61 11.28
N HIS A 221 10.33 5.76 10.08
CA HIS A 221 10.21 4.73 9.07
C HIS A 221 10.76 5.27 7.75
N LEU A 222 11.54 4.48 7.07
CA LEU A 222 11.97 4.71 5.71
C LEU A 222 11.55 3.50 4.88
N SER A 223 10.78 3.73 3.85
CA SER A 223 10.33 2.70 2.92
C SER A 223 10.82 3.01 1.51
N LEU A 224 11.18 1.96 0.80
CA LEU A 224 11.46 1.95 -0.62
C LEU A 224 10.35 1.14 -1.28
N ASP A 225 9.50 1.79 -2.04
CA ASP A 225 8.37 1.16 -2.71
C ASP A 225 8.64 0.94 -4.20
N TYR A 226 7.90 0.02 -4.82
CA TYR A 226 7.97 -0.29 -6.25
C TYR A 226 9.34 -0.75 -6.76
N LEU A 227 10.12 -1.45 -5.93
CA LEU A 227 11.47 -1.93 -6.28
C LEU A 227 11.52 -2.89 -7.49
N HIS A 228 10.39 -3.43 -7.90
CA HIS A 228 10.25 -4.27 -9.10
C HIS A 228 10.26 -3.48 -10.41
N ARG A 229 10.12 -2.17 -10.33
CA ARG A 229 10.05 -1.26 -11.47
C ARG A 229 10.89 -0.04 -11.16
N TRP A 230 11.95 0.18 -11.92
CA TRP A 230 12.86 1.30 -11.69
C TRP A 230 12.31 2.62 -12.24
N ASP A 231 11.73 2.58 -13.43
CA ASP A 231 11.24 3.73 -14.16
C ASP A 231 9.87 4.20 -13.59
N LEU A 232 9.92 5.09 -12.62
CA LEU A 232 8.76 5.75 -12.00
C LEU A 232 8.64 7.22 -12.43
N ALA A 233 9.73 7.81 -12.89
CA ALA A 233 9.74 9.19 -13.33
C ALA A 233 9.38 9.26 -14.83
N TYR A 234 8.44 10.10 -15.18
CA TYR A 234 8.09 10.37 -16.56
C TYR A 234 8.13 11.87 -16.85
N VAL A 235 8.50 12.21 -18.08
CA VAL A 235 8.44 13.58 -18.58
C VAL A 235 6.99 13.89 -18.94
N ASN A 236 6.45 14.95 -18.37
CA ASN A 236 5.14 15.44 -18.79
C ASN A 236 5.29 16.24 -20.08
N THR A 237 5.14 15.59 -21.23
CA THR A 237 5.27 16.21 -22.56
C THR A 237 4.32 17.38 -22.80
N ASN A 238 3.23 17.48 -22.02
CA ASN A 238 2.30 18.60 -22.08
C ASN A 238 2.77 19.85 -21.30
N GLN A 239 3.85 19.73 -20.53
CA GLN A 239 4.42 20.79 -19.71
C GLN A 239 5.88 21.11 -20.08
N GLN A 240 6.35 20.66 -21.24
CA GLN A 240 7.69 20.99 -21.71
C GLN A 240 7.86 22.52 -21.77
N GLN A 241 8.82 22.99 -21.02
CA GLN A 241 9.20 24.39 -21.04
C GLN A 241 10.19 24.64 -22.17
N THR A 242 10.05 25.78 -22.83
CA THR A 242 11.07 26.28 -23.76
C THR A 242 11.93 27.31 -23.04
N ASP A 243 13.20 27.31 -23.34
CA ASP A 243 14.10 28.37 -22.89
C ASP A 243 13.82 29.71 -23.60
N PHE A 244 14.59 30.75 -23.27
CA PHE A 244 14.43 32.08 -23.88
C PHE A 244 14.77 32.12 -25.39
N GLU A 245 15.43 31.06 -25.89
CA GLU A 245 15.82 30.90 -27.30
C GLU A 245 14.79 30.07 -28.08
N GLY A 246 13.78 29.52 -27.38
CA GLY A 246 12.70 28.71 -27.95
C GLY A 246 13.06 27.22 -28.11
N GLU A 247 14.20 26.79 -27.54
CA GLU A 247 14.57 25.38 -27.48
C GLU A 247 13.85 24.67 -26.32
N LEU A 248 13.48 23.40 -26.56
CA LEU A 248 12.86 22.57 -25.50
C LEU A 248 13.88 22.30 -24.40
N ILE A 249 13.53 22.66 -23.17
CA ILE A 249 14.34 22.29 -22.00
C ILE A 249 14.24 20.77 -21.82
N ASP A 250 15.38 20.09 -21.74
CA ASP A 250 15.43 18.66 -21.45
C ASP A 250 15.13 18.42 -19.96
N ASP A 251 13.87 18.12 -19.66
CA ASP A 251 13.37 17.74 -18.34
C ASP A 251 13.43 16.21 -18.10
N SER A 252 14.31 15.49 -18.78
CA SER A 252 14.47 14.05 -18.61
C SER A 252 14.82 13.71 -17.16
N PRO A 253 14.12 12.74 -16.55
CA PRO A 253 14.37 12.36 -15.16
C PRO A 253 15.81 11.93 -14.94
N THR A 254 16.44 12.45 -13.90
CA THR A 254 17.78 12.03 -13.51
C THR A 254 17.73 10.74 -12.67
N PHE A 255 18.84 10.04 -12.55
CA PHE A 255 18.98 8.87 -11.66
C PHE A 255 18.55 9.19 -10.20
N MET A 256 18.80 10.42 -9.73
CA MET A 256 18.40 10.84 -8.39
C MET A 256 16.88 11.06 -8.29
N ASP A 257 16.23 11.52 -9.33
CA ASP A 257 14.78 11.66 -9.36
C ASP A 257 14.12 10.30 -9.25
N GLU A 258 14.65 9.28 -9.90
CA GLU A 258 14.18 7.90 -9.79
C GLU A 258 14.32 7.38 -8.35
N ILE A 259 15.49 7.48 -7.74
CA ILE A 259 15.70 7.05 -6.35
C ILE A 259 14.71 7.74 -5.41
N VAL A 260 14.57 9.06 -5.52
CA VAL A 260 13.71 9.85 -4.64
C VAL A 260 12.24 9.42 -4.76
N ARG A 261 11.77 9.06 -5.96
CA ARG A 261 10.39 8.59 -6.16
C ARG A 261 10.07 7.25 -5.50
N HIS A 262 11.06 6.41 -5.26
CA HIS A 262 10.88 5.19 -4.48
C HIS A 262 10.78 5.44 -2.97
N LEU A 263 11.24 6.60 -2.49
CA LEU A 263 11.34 6.90 -1.07
C LEU A 263 10.02 7.36 -0.46
N VAL A 264 9.72 6.81 0.72
CA VAL A 264 8.67 7.32 1.61
C VAL A 264 9.23 7.40 3.02
N PHE A 265 9.06 8.56 3.64
CA PHE A 265 9.47 8.79 5.02
C PHE A 265 8.25 8.93 5.91
N GLY A 266 8.25 8.25 7.06
CA GLY A 266 7.22 8.33 8.08
C GLY A 266 7.80 8.55 9.46
N ALA A 267 7.04 9.22 10.33
CA ALA A 267 7.40 9.43 11.72
C ALA A 267 6.18 9.25 12.62
N GLU A 268 6.35 8.55 13.73
CA GLU A 268 5.35 8.37 14.78
C GLU A 268 5.87 8.93 16.09
N LEU A 269 5.09 9.79 16.73
CA LEU A 269 5.33 10.33 18.06
C LEU A 269 4.38 9.68 19.05
N PHE A 270 4.89 9.32 20.25
CA PHE A 270 4.10 8.78 21.35
C PHE A 270 3.36 7.47 21.01
N GLN A 271 3.93 6.61 20.16
CA GLN A 271 3.27 5.39 19.65
C GLN A 271 2.81 4.41 20.73
N ASP A 272 3.47 4.39 21.90
CA ASP A 272 3.15 3.54 23.05
C ASP A 272 2.34 4.27 24.16
N ARG A 273 1.88 5.49 23.84
CA ARG A 273 1.06 6.31 24.75
C ARG A 273 -0.42 6.24 24.37
N PRO A 274 -1.32 6.68 25.27
CA PRO A 274 -2.75 6.76 24.96
C PRO A 274 -3.09 7.62 23.74
N PHE A 275 -2.24 8.58 23.40
CA PHE A 275 -2.35 9.43 22.23
C PHE A 275 -1.07 9.36 21.42
N SER A 276 -1.18 9.20 20.11
CA SER A 276 -0.07 9.18 19.15
C SER A 276 -0.34 10.08 17.96
N ILE A 277 0.73 10.61 17.37
CA ILE A 277 0.69 11.46 16.18
C ILE A 277 1.55 10.80 15.12
N GLN A 278 1.08 10.80 13.87
CA GLN A 278 1.81 10.26 12.72
C GLN A 278 1.90 11.32 11.62
N VAL A 279 3.04 11.36 10.97
CA VAL A 279 3.30 12.19 9.78
C VAL A 279 4.05 11.36 8.75
N GLY A 280 3.70 11.48 7.49
CA GLY A 280 4.37 10.80 6.39
C GLY A 280 4.55 11.72 5.20
N TYR A 281 5.61 11.45 4.42
CA TYR A 281 5.87 12.12 3.17
C TYR A 281 6.22 11.09 2.09
N ASN A 282 5.44 11.08 1.03
CA ASN A 282 5.61 10.21 -0.13
C ASN A 282 6.06 11.06 -1.32
N PHE A 283 7.29 10.85 -1.76
CA PHE A 283 7.90 11.65 -2.83
C PHE A 283 7.27 11.39 -4.19
N LEU A 284 6.90 10.14 -4.51
CA LEU A 284 6.21 9.81 -5.76
C LEU A 284 4.87 10.54 -5.84
N ARG A 285 4.04 10.41 -4.80
CA ARG A 285 2.74 11.09 -4.74
C ARG A 285 2.88 12.62 -4.81
N SER A 286 3.93 13.17 -4.21
CA SER A 286 4.23 14.60 -4.32
C SER A 286 4.49 15.01 -5.75
N ALA A 287 5.27 14.22 -6.49
CA ALA A 287 5.60 14.49 -7.88
C ALA A 287 4.39 14.32 -8.82
N GLU A 288 3.64 13.23 -8.67
CA GLU A 288 2.47 12.92 -9.51
C GLU A 288 1.31 13.91 -9.37
N LEU A 289 1.12 14.47 -8.17
CA LEU A 289 0.05 15.42 -7.87
C LEU A 289 0.51 16.88 -7.88
N SER A 290 1.75 17.17 -8.27
CA SER A 290 2.23 18.53 -8.42
C SER A 290 1.60 19.16 -9.67
N ILE A 291 1.04 20.37 -9.48
CA ILE A 291 0.58 21.22 -10.57
C ILE A 291 1.59 22.37 -10.65
N SER A 292 2.14 22.65 -11.84
CA SER A 292 3.27 23.57 -12.05
C SER A 292 3.07 24.96 -11.47
N GLU A 293 1.83 25.42 -11.30
CA GLU A 293 1.53 26.77 -10.78
C GLU A 293 1.12 26.81 -9.31
N ILE A 294 0.87 25.64 -8.68
CA ILE A 294 0.35 25.57 -7.30
C ILE A 294 1.28 24.70 -6.44
N ARG A 295 1.92 25.31 -5.45
CA ARG A 295 2.62 24.56 -4.41
C ARG A 295 1.60 23.75 -3.60
N SER A 296 1.47 22.46 -3.90
CA SER A 296 0.60 21.57 -3.15
C SER A 296 1.44 20.65 -2.25
N PHE A 297 1.03 20.49 -0.99
CA PHE A 297 1.62 19.53 -0.08
C PHE A 297 1.10 18.11 -0.36
N SER A 298 1.03 17.71 -1.62
CA SER A 298 0.39 16.45 -2.05
C SER A 298 1.10 15.20 -1.51
N GLY A 299 2.40 15.27 -1.27
CA GLY A 299 3.17 14.18 -0.67
C GLY A 299 2.92 14.00 0.83
N LEU A 300 2.42 15.04 1.51
CA LEU A 300 2.23 15.03 2.96
C LEU A 300 0.98 14.24 3.36
N SER A 301 1.08 13.48 4.42
CA SER A 301 -0.01 12.86 5.14
C SER A 301 0.20 12.99 6.64
N PHE A 302 -0.89 13.03 7.39
CA PHE A 302 -0.83 13.08 8.84
C PHE A 302 -2.00 12.30 9.45
N GLY A 303 -1.84 11.93 10.69
CA GLY A 303 -2.87 11.23 11.43
C GLY A 303 -2.61 11.25 12.92
N PHE A 304 -3.58 10.71 13.64
CA PHE A 304 -3.44 10.50 15.07
C PHE A 304 -4.12 9.19 15.48
N GLY A 305 -3.66 8.65 16.60
CA GLY A 305 -4.24 7.48 17.25
C GLY A 305 -4.62 7.78 18.69
N VAL A 306 -5.76 7.22 19.12
CA VAL A 306 -6.21 7.27 20.51
C VAL A 306 -6.38 5.84 21.00
N ASN A 307 -5.60 5.45 22.01
CA ASN A 307 -5.63 4.13 22.62
C ASN A 307 -6.42 4.18 23.93
N LEU A 308 -7.62 3.62 23.89
CA LEU A 308 -8.44 3.36 25.08
C LEU A 308 -8.27 1.89 25.48
N ARG A 309 -8.61 1.52 26.71
CA ARG A 309 -8.37 0.18 27.28
C ARG A 309 -8.59 -1.00 26.28
N LYS A 310 -9.77 -1.02 25.65
CA LYS A 310 -10.20 -2.09 24.73
C LYS A 310 -10.37 -1.63 23.28
N PHE A 311 -10.25 -0.35 23.03
CA PHE A 311 -10.48 0.24 21.72
C PHE A 311 -9.31 1.13 21.34
N LYS A 312 -8.90 1.04 20.08
CA LYS A 312 -7.95 1.97 19.48
C LYS A 312 -8.65 2.63 18.29
N PHE A 313 -8.69 3.95 18.32
CA PHE A 313 -9.19 4.75 17.22
C PHE A 313 -8.01 5.34 16.46
N ASN A 314 -8.04 5.28 15.13
CA ASN A 314 -7.05 5.88 14.26
C ASN A 314 -7.74 6.76 13.21
N TYR A 315 -7.18 7.92 12.98
CA TYR A 315 -7.60 8.86 11.95
C TYR A 315 -6.40 9.25 11.10
N SER A 316 -6.61 9.43 9.80
CA SER A 316 -5.61 10.00 8.93
C SER A 316 -6.23 10.87 7.86
N HIS A 317 -5.43 11.81 7.38
CA HIS A 317 -5.76 12.75 6.33
C HIS A 317 -4.60 12.82 5.32
N ALA A 318 -4.92 12.72 4.04
CA ALA A 318 -3.96 12.87 2.96
C ALA A 318 -4.64 13.31 1.67
N ARG A 319 -3.84 13.85 0.75
CA ARG A 319 -4.27 14.16 -0.60
C ARG A 319 -3.85 13.03 -1.55
N PHE A 320 -4.83 12.42 -2.21
CA PHE A 320 -4.64 11.37 -3.21
C PHE A 320 -5.12 11.75 -4.60
N SER A 321 -5.67 12.93 -4.76
CA SER A 321 -6.14 13.46 -6.04
C SER A 321 -5.92 14.96 -6.09
N ALA A 322 -5.70 15.49 -7.28
CA ALA A 322 -5.70 16.93 -7.51
C ALA A 322 -7.04 17.58 -7.11
N ALA A 323 -8.15 16.82 -7.19
CA ALA A 323 -9.50 17.29 -6.88
C ALA A 323 -9.80 17.42 -5.38
N GLY A 324 -9.05 16.77 -4.47
CA GLY A 324 -9.37 16.88 -3.05
C GLY A 324 -8.56 16.00 -2.10
N ASN A 325 -8.86 16.19 -0.83
CA ASN A 325 -8.30 15.42 0.28
C ASN A 325 -9.24 14.29 0.68
N THR A 326 -8.72 13.27 1.34
CA THR A 326 -9.50 12.16 1.85
C THR A 326 -9.16 11.88 3.30
N ASN A 327 -10.14 11.36 4.04
CA ASN A 327 -10.04 11.00 5.43
C ASN A 327 -10.23 9.49 5.58
N PHE A 328 -9.43 8.85 6.41
CA PHE A 328 -9.53 7.44 6.70
C PHE A 328 -9.70 7.22 8.19
N LEU A 329 -10.71 6.45 8.58
CA LEU A 329 -11.07 6.15 9.94
C LEU A 329 -10.83 4.66 10.22
N GLY A 330 -10.33 4.35 11.40
CA GLY A 330 -10.13 2.97 11.83
C GLY A 330 -10.49 2.78 13.29
N LEU A 331 -11.15 1.68 13.58
CA LEU A 331 -11.48 1.24 14.92
C LEU A 331 -10.94 -0.17 15.13
N THR A 332 -10.13 -0.36 16.16
CA THR A 332 -9.59 -1.66 16.56
C THR A 332 -10.12 -2.02 17.95
N PHE A 333 -10.69 -3.20 18.07
CA PHE A 333 -10.99 -3.82 19.36
C PHE A 333 -9.80 -4.69 19.79
N VAL A 334 -9.39 -4.54 21.04
CA VAL A 334 -8.34 -5.34 21.68
C VAL A 334 -8.98 -6.03 22.89
N PRO A 335 -9.01 -7.36 22.96
CA PRO A 335 -9.70 -8.13 24.01
C PRO A 335 -9.13 -7.93 25.41
#